data_78eee9d6b4da6098f4bc9d8b96cdcad6
#
_entry.id   78eee9d6b4da6098f4bc9d8b96cdcad6
#
_cell.length_a   1.000
_cell.length_b   1.000
_cell.length_c   1.000
_cell.angle_alpha   90.00
_cell.angle_beta   90.00
_cell.angle_gamma   90.00
#
_symmetry.space_group_name_H-M   'P 1'
#
loop_
_entity.id
_entity.type
_entity.pdbx_description
1 polymer ?
#
loop_
_entity_poly.entity_id
_entity_poly.type
_entity_poly.pdbx_seq_one_letter_code
_entity_poly.pdbx_strand_id
1 'polypeptide(L)'
;SYVSFISRLRELAAPMGIPVLVAVAPKSYANQPGLLYEGMDYAGLGRAADLIFLMTYEWGYTAGPPMAVSPLPNVRTVLDYAVTEIPPEKIFLGLSNYGYDWPLPFVQGVTRAPSISNQRAIELAIEHDVAIQYDETAQAPFFHYTAADGTIHEVWFEDARSLSARLSLIAEYGFQGAGIWNLMRPFSQLWLVISSLYHIED
;
A
#
# COMPACT_ATOMS: atom_id res chain seq x y z
N SER A 1 24.99 10.46 4.99
CA SER A 1 23.52 10.51 4.86
C SER A 1 22.97 9.25 4.19
N TYR A 2 21.67 9.02 4.26
CA TYR A 2 21.02 7.89 3.58
C TYR A 2 21.21 7.97 2.06
N VAL A 3 21.05 9.15 1.48
CA VAL A 3 21.32 9.39 0.05
C VAL A 3 22.74 9.00 -0.34
N SER A 4 23.76 9.38 0.44
CA SER A 4 25.16 9.02 0.15
C SER A 4 25.39 7.51 0.20
N PHE A 5 24.72 6.80 1.13
CA PHE A 5 24.78 5.33 1.20
C PHE A 5 24.19 4.70 -0.07
N ILE A 6 23.01 5.14 -0.51
CA ILE A 6 22.38 4.62 -1.72
C ILE A 6 23.21 4.93 -2.97
N SER A 7 23.74 6.15 -3.10
CA SER A 7 24.65 6.48 -4.21
C SER A 7 25.86 5.53 -4.26
N ARG A 8 26.49 5.26 -3.11
CA ARG A 8 27.63 4.36 -3.05
C ARG A 8 27.25 2.92 -3.38
N LEU A 9 26.08 2.46 -2.90
CA LEU A 9 25.57 1.13 -3.22
C LEU A 9 25.35 0.99 -4.73
N ARG A 10 24.73 1.98 -5.36
CA ARG A 10 24.49 2.01 -6.82
C ARG A 10 25.80 1.96 -7.62
N GLU A 11 26.80 2.76 -7.24
CA GLU A 11 28.13 2.73 -7.86
C GLU A 11 28.75 1.33 -7.83
N LEU A 12 28.58 0.59 -6.74
CA LEU A 12 29.12 -0.76 -6.60
C LEU A 12 28.30 -1.81 -7.36
N ALA A 13 26.97 -1.63 -7.46
CA ALA A 13 26.06 -2.56 -8.13
C ALA A 13 26.06 -2.40 -9.66
N ALA A 14 26.25 -1.18 -10.16
CA ALA A 14 26.18 -0.85 -11.57
C ALA A 14 27.09 -1.68 -12.49
N PRO A 15 28.37 -1.94 -12.15
CA PRO A 15 29.24 -2.80 -12.99
C PRO A 15 28.76 -4.26 -13.09
N MET A 16 27.89 -4.71 -12.17
CA MET A 16 27.30 -6.03 -12.14
C MET A 16 25.93 -6.08 -12.86
N GLY A 17 25.46 -4.95 -13.38
CA GLY A 17 24.13 -4.83 -14.01
C GLY A 17 22.96 -4.98 -13.02
N ILE A 18 23.20 -4.76 -11.71
CA ILE A 18 22.19 -4.92 -10.66
C ILE A 18 21.56 -3.56 -10.36
N PRO A 19 20.25 -3.35 -10.62
CA PRO A 19 19.58 -2.11 -10.27
C PRO A 19 19.34 -2.00 -8.76
N VAL A 20 19.42 -0.77 -8.24
CA VAL A 20 19.14 -0.46 -6.83
C VAL A 20 17.75 0.17 -6.72
N LEU A 21 16.84 -0.55 -6.08
CA LEU A 21 15.50 -0.08 -5.73
C LEU A 21 15.44 0.28 -4.25
N VAL A 22 14.88 1.45 -3.93
CA VAL A 22 14.73 1.94 -2.57
C VAL A 22 13.27 2.09 -2.20
N ALA A 23 12.82 1.41 -1.14
CA ALA A 23 11.51 1.62 -0.55
C ALA A 23 11.51 2.87 0.34
N VAL A 24 10.50 3.73 0.17
CA VAL A 24 10.37 4.98 0.92
C VAL A 24 8.99 5.11 1.56
N ALA A 25 8.95 5.73 2.76
CA ALA A 25 7.71 6.03 3.45
C ALA A 25 6.86 7.05 2.65
N PRO A 26 5.52 7.00 2.78
CA PRO A 26 4.60 7.80 1.96
C PRO A 26 4.51 9.26 2.45
N LYS A 27 5.40 10.12 1.97
CA LYS A 27 5.38 11.57 2.25
C LYS A 27 4.39 12.29 1.35
N SER A 28 3.74 13.32 1.89
CA SER A 28 2.81 14.20 1.16
C SER A 28 3.33 15.62 0.97
N TYR A 29 4.46 15.99 1.58
CA TYR A 29 5.14 17.28 1.40
C TYR A 29 6.60 17.24 1.87
N ALA A 30 7.39 18.23 1.44
CA ALA A 30 8.76 18.44 1.90
C ALA A 30 8.79 18.71 3.42
N ASN A 31 9.84 18.26 4.10
CA ASN A 31 10.01 18.45 5.54
C ASN A 31 8.86 17.93 6.42
N GLN A 32 8.13 16.92 5.96
CA GLN A 32 7.11 16.26 6.76
C GLN A 32 7.74 15.72 8.06
N PRO A 33 7.22 16.13 9.25
CA PRO A 33 7.76 15.66 10.52
C PRO A 33 7.41 14.20 10.81
N GLY A 34 8.24 13.53 11.58
CA GLY A 34 8.02 12.16 12.06
C GLY A 34 9.18 11.24 11.72
N LEU A 35 9.39 10.25 12.59
CA LEU A 35 10.53 9.32 12.49
C LEU A 35 10.61 8.57 11.14
N LEU A 36 9.46 8.32 10.51
CA LEU A 36 9.41 7.65 9.22
C LEU A 36 9.71 8.58 8.03
N TYR A 37 9.62 9.90 8.21
CA TYR A 37 9.62 10.86 7.11
C TYR A 37 10.85 11.76 7.04
N GLU A 38 11.38 12.17 8.20
CA GLU A 38 12.46 13.19 8.28
C GLU A 38 13.75 12.79 7.55
N GLY A 39 14.05 11.47 7.49
CA GLY A 39 15.21 10.96 6.77
C GLY A 39 14.97 10.67 5.28
N MET A 40 13.74 10.82 4.78
CA MET A 40 13.34 10.47 3.41
C MET A 40 13.43 11.71 2.50
N ASP A 41 14.61 11.97 1.96
CA ASP A 41 14.84 12.98 0.92
C ASP A 41 14.46 12.38 -0.45
N TYR A 42 13.22 12.61 -0.91
CA TYR A 42 12.70 12.06 -2.16
C TYR A 42 13.55 12.48 -3.36
N ALA A 43 13.87 13.74 -3.47
CA ALA A 43 14.68 14.24 -4.58
C ALA A 43 16.09 13.63 -4.56
N GLY A 44 16.73 13.59 -3.39
CA GLY A 44 18.05 12.96 -3.22
C GLY A 44 18.06 11.47 -3.51
N LEU A 45 17.08 10.73 -3.00
CA LEU A 45 16.94 9.28 -3.23
C LEU A 45 16.57 8.97 -4.68
N GLY A 46 15.70 9.78 -5.31
CA GLY A 46 15.35 9.65 -6.72
C GLY A 46 16.55 9.84 -7.67
N ARG A 47 17.52 10.69 -7.30
CA ARG A 47 18.79 10.80 -8.03
C ARG A 47 19.75 9.65 -7.74
N ALA A 48 19.80 9.20 -6.49
CA ALA A 48 20.78 8.21 -6.02
C ALA A 48 20.44 6.78 -6.42
N ALA A 49 19.15 6.41 -6.46
CA ALA A 49 18.68 5.07 -6.81
C ALA A 49 18.34 4.94 -8.29
N ASP A 50 18.22 3.71 -8.78
CA ASP A 50 17.66 3.41 -10.08
C ASP A 50 16.13 3.48 -10.06
N LEU A 51 15.53 2.96 -8.99
CA LEU A 51 14.08 2.85 -8.81
C LEU A 51 13.69 3.22 -7.39
N ILE A 52 12.47 3.77 -7.23
CA ILE A 52 11.89 4.12 -5.95
C ILE A 52 10.56 3.38 -5.79
N PHE A 53 10.40 2.67 -4.68
CA PHE A 53 9.16 2.00 -4.31
C PHE A 53 8.44 2.83 -3.24
N LEU A 54 7.28 3.41 -3.60
CA LEU A 54 6.46 4.17 -2.68
C LEU A 54 5.59 3.22 -1.86
N MET A 55 5.78 3.15 -0.55
CA MET A 55 5.00 2.31 0.36
C MET A 55 3.64 2.95 0.67
N THR A 56 2.76 3.06 -0.33
CA THR A 56 1.45 3.73 -0.27
C THR A 56 0.37 2.86 0.37
N TYR A 57 0.63 2.40 1.59
CA TYR A 57 -0.26 1.57 2.42
C TYR A 57 -0.01 1.82 3.92
N GLU A 58 -0.72 1.12 4.82
CA GLU A 58 -0.66 1.26 6.27
C GLU A 58 -1.25 2.59 6.81
N TRP A 59 -2.25 3.19 6.13
CA TRP A 59 -3.10 4.19 6.77
C TRP A 59 -4.04 3.53 7.77
N GLY A 60 -4.81 2.51 7.37
CA GLY A 60 -5.39 1.54 8.27
C GLY A 60 -4.33 0.53 8.69
N TYR A 61 -4.08 0.38 9.99
CA TYR A 61 -3.05 -0.51 10.53
C TYR A 61 -3.42 -0.98 11.95
N THR A 62 -2.68 -1.97 12.46
CA THR A 62 -2.98 -2.69 13.70
C THR A 62 -3.26 -1.82 14.92
N ALA A 63 -2.64 -0.64 15.04
CA ALA A 63 -2.75 0.24 16.21
C ALA A 63 -3.53 1.54 15.95
N GLY A 64 -3.95 1.77 14.70
CA GLY A 64 -4.77 2.89 14.28
C GLY A 64 -6.26 2.59 14.29
N PRO A 65 -7.10 3.60 14.10
CA PRO A 65 -8.55 3.42 13.97
C PRO A 65 -8.91 2.66 12.70
N PRO A 66 -10.11 2.04 12.66
CA PRO A 66 -10.61 1.37 11.47
C PRO A 66 -10.63 2.30 10.25
N MET A 67 -9.97 1.88 9.19
CA MET A 67 -10.00 2.52 7.87
C MET A 67 -9.32 1.63 6.83
N ALA A 68 -9.50 1.95 5.55
CA ALA A 68 -8.81 1.27 4.47
C ALA A 68 -7.28 1.29 4.67
N VAL A 69 -6.61 0.18 4.32
CA VAL A 69 -5.14 0.08 4.39
C VAL A 69 -4.48 1.09 3.45
N SER A 70 -5.08 1.32 2.29
CA SER A 70 -4.55 2.18 1.23
C SER A 70 -5.68 3.07 0.64
N PRO A 71 -6.22 4.06 1.39
CA PRO A 71 -7.30 4.92 0.89
C PRO A 71 -6.86 5.73 -0.32
N LEU A 72 -7.63 5.70 -1.40
CA LEU A 72 -7.24 6.33 -2.68
C LEU A 72 -6.90 7.83 -2.57
N PRO A 73 -7.63 8.67 -1.82
CA PRO A 73 -7.27 10.07 -1.65
C PRO A 73 -5.90 10.28 -0.99
N ASN A 74 -5.58 9.44 0.01
CA ASN A 74 -4.28 9.50 0.70
C ASN A 74 -3.15 9.08 -0.24
N VAL A 75 -3.38 8.00 -1.02
CA VAL A 75 -2.43 7.57 -2.05
C VAL A 75 -2.17 8.72 -3.02
N ARG A 76 -3.21 9.33 -3.60
CA ARG A 76 -3.06 10.46 -4.53
C ARG A 76 -2.27 11.62 -3.94
N THR A 77 -2.54 12.00 -2.70
CA THR A 77 -1.78 13.07 -2.03
C THR A 77 -0.27 12.78 -1.98
N VAL A 78 0.10 11.52 -1.76
CA VAL A 78 1.52 11.11 -1.78
C VAL A 78 2.07 11.12 -3.20
N LEU A 79 1.31 10.64 -4.18
CA LEU A 79 1.75 10.60 -5.59
C LEU A 79 1.93 12.00 -6.17
N ASP A 80 1.00 12.92 -5.89
CA ASP A 80 1.07 14.32 -6.32
C ASP A 80 2.35 14.99 -5.83
N TYR A 81 2.75 14.71 -4.59
CA TYR A 81 4.03 15.19 -4.08
C TYR A 81 5.22 14.44 -4.69
N ALA A 82 5.16 13.11 -4.76
CA ALA A 82 6.28 12.30 -5.23
C ALA A 82 6.74 12.67 -6.64
N VAL A 83 5.81 12.95 -7.57
CA VAL A 83 6.14 13.32 -8.97
C VAL A 83 6.77 14.70 -9.10
N THR A 84 6.69 15.55 -8.07
CA THR A 84 7.44 16.82 -8.04
C THR A 84 8.92 16.64 -7.70
N GLU A 85 9.28 15.51 -7.10
CA GLU A 85 10.62 15.25 -6.56
C GLU A 85 11.36 14.11 -7.30
N ILE A 86 10.61 13.14 -7.85
CA ILE A 86 11.14 11.92 -8.47
C ILE A 86 10.56 11.79 -9.88
N PRO A 87 11.37 11.52 -10.91
CA PRO A 87 10.87 11.20 -12.25
C PRO A 87 9.89 10.02 -12.20
N PRO A 88 8.66 10.16 -12.75
CA PRO A 88 7.63 9.13 -12.68
C PRO A 88 8.09 7.75 -13.16
N GLU A 89 8.90 7.69 -14.21
CA GLU A 89 9.45 6.47 -14.78
C GLU A 89 10.42 5.71 -13.87
N LYS A 90 10.78 6.28 -12.71
CA LYS A 90 11.54 5.60 -11.66
C LYS A 90 10.67 5.06 -10.52
N ILE A 91 9.37 5.38 -10.52
CA ILE A 91 8.48 5.09 -9.40
C ILE A 91 7.76 3.75 -9.62
N PHE A 92 7.81 2.91 -8.59
CA PHE A 92 6.92 1.77 -8.40
C PHE A 92 5.88 2.09 -7.33
N LEU A 93 4.60 1.96 -7.69
CA LEU A 93 3.48 2.12 -6.77
C LEU A 93 3.40 0.92 -5.83
N GLY A 94 3.43 1.16 -4.52
CA GLY A 94 3.25 0.12 -3.52
C GLY A 94 1.78 -0.25 -3.35
N LEU A 95 1.47 -1.54 -3.44
CA LEU A 95 0.15 -2.12 -3.26
C LEU A 95 0.15 -3.06 -2.05
N SER A 96 -0.95 -3.06 -1.29
CA SER A 96 -1.20 -4.04 -0.21
C SER A 96 -2.06 -5.19 -0.72
N ASN A 97 -1.86 -6.39 -0.15
CA ASN A 97 -2.70 -7.57 -0.43
C ASN A 97 -3.27 -8.18 0.86
N TYR A 98 -3.59 -7.33 1.83
CA TYR A 98 -4.09 -7.72 3.13
C TYR A 98 -5.07 -6.68 3.68
N GLY A 99 -5.70 -7.04 4.78
CA GLY A 99 -6.58 -6.18 5.54
C GLY A 99 -6.36 -6.26 7.03
N TYR A 100 -7.25 -5.63 7.76
CA TYR A 100 -7.29 -5.65 9.22
C TYR A 100 -8.71 -5.86 9.73
N ASP A 101 -8.83 -6.46 10.92
CA ASP A 101 -10.08 -6.77 11.61
C ASP A 101 -10.08 -6.09 12.97
N TRP A 102 -10.83 -4.99 13.13
CA TRP A 102 -10.85 -4.19 14.37
C TRP A 102 -11.98 -4.59 15.28
N PRO A 103 -11.72 -5.03 16.54
CA PRO A 103 -12.76 -5.06 17.55
C PRO A 103 -13.17 -3.64 17.94
N LEU A 104 -14.48 -3.40 18.06
CA LEU A 104 -15.07 -2.12 18.41
C LEU A 104 -15.64 -2.13 19.86
N PRO A 105 -15.64 -0.98 20.57
CA PRO A 105 -15.16 0.34 20.10
C PRO A 105 -13.63 0.40 20.03
N PHE A 106 -13.12 1.15 19.05
CA PHE A 106 -11.68 1.43 18.99
C PHE A 106 -11.25 2.32 20.15
N VAL A 107 -10.20 1.91 20.86
CA VAL A 107 -9.58 2.67 21.95
C VAL A 107 -8.11 2.90 21.62
N GLN A 108 -7.74 4.17 21.43
CA GLN A 108 -6.38 4.56 21.08
C GLN A 108 -5.36 4.04 22.11
N GLY A 109 -4.30 3.40 21.63
CA GLY A 109 -3.24 2.82 22.45
C GLY A 109 -3.56 1.45 23.06
N VAL A 110 -4.83 1.01 23.01
CA VAL A 110 -5.30 -0.28 23.57
C VAL A 110 -5.69 -1.25 22.48
N THR A 111 -6.61 -0.85 21.58
CA THR A 111 -7.09 -1.72 20.51
C THR A 111 -5.95 -2.12 19.56
N ARG A 112 -5.92 -3.39 19.21
CA ARG A 112 -5.01 -3.96 18.22
C ARG A 112 -5.79 -4.79 17.24
N ALA A 113 -5.83 -4.34 15.99
CA ALA A 113 -6.44 -5.10 14.90
C ALA A 113 -5.47 -6.17 14.40
N PRO A 114 -5.83 -7.45 14.38
CA PRO A 114 -5.05 -8.46 13.69
C PRO A 114 -5.04 -8.18 12.19
N SER A 115 -3.88 -8.34 11.57
CA SER A 115 -3.77 -8.32 10.12
C SER A 115 -4.25 -9.65 9.54
N ILE A 116 -5.13 -9.59 8.55
CA ILE A 116 -5.74 -10.76 7.90
C ILE A 116 -5.47 -10.77 6.40
N SER A 117 -5.53 -11.94 5.77
CA SER A 117 -5.52 -12.04 4.31
C SER A 117 -6.87 -11.60 3.73
N ASN A 118 -6.87 -11.16 2.47
CA ASN A 118 -8.11 -10.85 1.76
C ASN A 118 -9.04 -12.07 1.68
N GLN A 119 -8.48 -13.27 1.55
CA GLN A 119 -9.24 -14.52 1.60
C GLN A 119 -9.95 -14.69 2.96
N ARG A 120 -9.24 -14.43 4.08
CA ARG A 120 -9.84 -14.52 5.42
C ARG A 120 -10.94 -13.48 5.63
N ALA A 121 -10.81 -12.29 5.07
CA ALA A 121 -11.87 -11.27 5.12
C ALA A 121 -13.16 -11.77 4.46
N ILE A 122 -13.05 -12.40 3.27
CA ILE A 122 -14.20 -12.98 2.57
C ILE A 122 -14.82 -14.13 3.38
N GLU A 123 -13.99 -15.01 3.96
CA GLU A 123 -14.45 -16.12 4.80
C GLU A 123 -15.23 -15.61 6.03
N LEU A 124 -14.74 -14.55 6.71
CA LEU A 124 -15.45 -13.91 7.81
C LEU A 124 -16.82 -13.36 7.39
N ALA A 125 -16.90 -12.71 6.23
CA ALA A 125 -18.17 -12.20 5.72
C ALA A 125 -19.18 -13.32 5.46
N ILE A 126 -18.72 -14.46 4.93
CA ILE A 126 -19.55 -15.66 4.69
C ILE A 126 -19.95 -16.31 6.03
N GLU A 127 -19.02 -16.51 6.95
CA GLU A 127 -19.25 -17.13 8.26
C GLU A 127 -20.30 -16.38 9.09
N HIS A 128 -20.35 -15.07 8.96
CA HIS A 128 -21.27 -14.20 9.69
C HIS A 128 -22.50 -13.75 8.88
N ASP A 129 -22.65 -14.25 7.64
CA ASP A 129 -23.76 -13.91 6.72
C ASP A 129 -23.94 -12.38 6.55
N VAL A 130 -22.84 -11.66 6.34
CA VAL A 130 -22.84 -10.21 6.16
C VAL A 130 -22.41 -9.80 4.76
N ALA A 131 -23.03 -8.73 4.24
CA ALA A 131 -22.69 -8.19 2.94
C ALA A 131 -21.40 -7.36 2.99
N ILE A 132 -20.49 -7.61 2.05
CA ILE A 132 -19.33 -6.76 1.83
C ILE A 132 -19.78 -5.47 1.14
N GLN A 133 -19.53 -4.34 1.78
CA GLN A 133 -19.77 -3.00 1.27
C GLN A 133 -18.53 -2.49 0.54
N TYR A 134 -18.68 -1.34 -0.12
CA TYR A 134 -17.55 -0.67 -0.80
C TYR A 134 -17.60 0.82 -0.54
N ASP A 135 -16.51 1.38 -0.02
CA ASP A 135 -16.37 2.82 0.15
C ASP A 135 -15.83 3.43 -1.13
N GLU A 136 -16.68 4.20 -1.81
CA GLU A 136 -16.37 4.82 -3.10
C GLU A 136 -15.31 5.94 -2.99
N THR A 137 -15.11 6.51 -1.81
CA THR A 137 -14.06 7.52 -1.57
C THR A 137 -12.71 6.86 -1.35
N ALA A 138 -12.66 5.93 -0.40
CA ALA A 138 -11.44 5.16 -0.13
C ALA A 138 -11.10 4.18 -1.25
N GLN A 139 -12.09 3.84 -2.10
CA GLN A 139 -12.00 2.78 -3.11
C GLN A 139 -11.54 1.46 -2.47
N ALA A 140 -12.24 1.04 -1.42
CA ALA A 140 -11.89 -0.15 -0.66
C ALA A 140 -13.12 -0.89 -0.12
N PRO A 141 -13.11 -2.23 -0.10
CA PRO A 141 -14.16 -3.04 0.50
C PRO A 141 -14.05 -3.04 2.03
N PHE A 142 -15.22 -3.06 2.69
CA PHE A 142 -15.32 -3.18 4.14
C PHE A 142 -16.63 -3.85 4.55
N PHE A 143 -16.70 -4.31 5.79
CA PHE A 143 -17.94 -4.80 6.39
C PHE A 143 -17.85 -4.77 7.93
N HIS A 144 -19.02 -4.94 8.56
CA HIS A 144 -19.11 -5.15 10.01
C HIS A 144 -19.70 -6.52 10.29
N TYR A 145 -19.26 -7.16 11.37
CA TYR A 145 -19.89 -8.38 11.88
C TYR A 145 -19.91 -8.38 13.41
N THR A 146 -20.72 -9.25 13.99
CA THR A 146 -20.75 -9.47 15.43
C THR A 146 -20.13 -10.82 15.75
N ALA A 147 -19.07 -10.83 16.55
CA ALA A 147 -18.41 -12.05 16.99
C ALA A 147 -19.29 -12.83 18.02
N ALA A 148 -18.94 -14.09 18.29
CA ALA A 148 -19.70 -14.97 19.18
C ALA A 148 -19.81 -14.45 20.63
N ASP A 149 -18.88 -13.60 21.08
CA ASP A 149 -18.89 -12.96 22.38
C ASP A 149 -19.71 -11.66 22.41
N GLY A 150 -20.33 -11.26 21.29
CA GLY A 150 -21.11 -10.04 21.14
C GLY A 150 -20.30 -8.81 20.74
N THR A 151 -18.99 -8.91 20.57
CA THR A 151 -18.15 -7.81 20.10
C THR A 151 -18.45 -7.49 18.64
N ILE A 152 -18.66 -6.21 18.34
CA ILE A 152 -18.78 -5.73 16.95
C ILE A 152 -17.39 -5.56 16.37
N HIS A 153 -17.19 -6.01 15.16
CA HIS A 153 -15.95 -5.88 14.40
C HIS A 153 -16.17 -5.07 13.12
N GLU A 154 -15.14 -4.34 12.72
CA GLU A 154 -15.06 -3.67 11.43
C GLU A 154 -13.83 -4.17 10.68
N VAL A 155 -14.05 -4.63 9.44
CA VAL A 155 -13.02 -5.22 8.58
C VAL A 155 -12.83 -4.35 7.36
N TRP A 156 -11.57 -3.98 7.06
CA TRP A 156 -11.15 -3.38 5.79
C TRP A 156 -10.11 -4.25 5.13
N PHE A 157 -10.21 -4.42 3.81
CA PHE A 157 -9.32 -5.30 3.05
C PHE A 157 -9.19 -4.85 1.59
N GLU A 158 -8.59 -5.66 0.72
CA GLU A 158 -8.44 -5.36 -0.70
C GLU A 158 -9.17 -6.42 -1.55
N ASP A 159 -9.79 -5.98 -2.65
CA ASP A 159 -10.42 -6.86 -3.65
C ASP A 159 -10.04 -6.42 -5.09
N ALA A 160 -10.62 -7.08 -6.10
CA ALA A 160 -10.36 -6.76 -7.50
C ALA A 160 -10.71 -5.30 -7.86
N ARG A 161 -11.75 -4.72 -7.25
CA ARG A 161 -12.18 -3.34 -7.48
C ARG A 161 -11.16 -2.34 -6.95
N SER A 162 -10.77 -2.52 -5.68
CA SER A 162 -9.80 -1.66 -5.01
C SER A 162 -8.42 -1.75 -5.67
N LEU A 163 -8.03 -2.94 -6.11
CA LEU A 163 -6.79 -3.16 -6.85
C LEU A 163 -6.81 -2.46 -8.21
N SER A 164 -7.91 -2.59 -8.99
CA SER A 164 -8.07 -1.92 -10.28
C SER A 164 -7.98 -0.40 -10.15
N ALA A 165 -8.62 0.17 -9.11
CA ALA A 165 -8.58 1.60 -8.85
C ALA A 165 -7.14 2.11 -8.59
N ARG A 166 -6.31 1.31 -7.91
CA ARG A 166 -4.90 1.68 -7.65
C ARG A 166 -4.00 1.42 -8.85
N LEU A 167 -4.19 0.33 -9.58
CA LEU A 167 -3.40 0.02 -10.77
C LEU A 167 -3.61 1.05 -11.88
N SER A 168 -4.79 1.67 -11.99
CA SER A 168 -5.04 2.74 -12.96
C SER A 168 -4.14 3.96 -12.76
N LEU A 169 -3.66 4.20 -11.53
CA LEU A 169 -2.75 5.30 -11.20
C LEU A 169 -1.40 5.16 -11.90
N ILE A 170 -0.95 3.94 -12.22
CA ILE A 170 0.31 3.70 -12.93
C ILE A 170 0.31 4.42 -14.28
N ALA A 171 -0.74 4.23 -15.06
CA ALA A 171 -0.88 4.89 -16.35
C ALA A 171 -1.16 6.40 -16.20
N GLU A 172 -1.99 6.78 -15.22
CA GLU A 172 -2.35 8.17 -14.96
C GLU A 172 -1.13 9.04 -14.61
N TYR A 173 -0.22 8.52 -13.77
CA TYR A 173 0.98 9.24 -13.33
C TYR A 173 2.23 8.95 -14.18
N GLY A 174 2.18 7.98 -15.10
CA GLY A 174 3.32 7.57 -15.92
C GLY A 174 4.39 6.79 -15.15
N PHE A 175 3.99 5.99 -14.18
CA PHE A 175 4.93 5.21 -13.36
C PHE A 175 5.52 4.02 -14.09
N GLN A 176 6.68 3.56 -13.62
CA GLN A 176 7.37 2.36 -14.12
C GLN A 176 6.54 1.09 -13.93
N GLY A 177 5.78 1.02 -12.82
CA GLY A 177 4.98 -0.14 -12.49
C GLY A 177 4.49 -0.14 -11.05
N ALA A 178 4.16 -1.30 -10.54
CA ALA A 178 3.76 -1.52 -9.15
C ALA A 178 4.54 -2.67 -8.51
N GLY A 179 4.57 -2.67 -7.17
CA GLY A 179 5.03 -3.80 -6.40
C GLY A 179 4.06 -4.08 -5.25
N ILE A 180 4.05 -5.33 -4.76
CA ILE A 180 3.06 -5.78 -3.80
C ILE A 180 3.72 -6.21 -2.50
N TRP A 181 3.20 -5.72 -1.39
CA TRP A 181 3.52 -6.19 -0.07
C TRP A 181 2.35 -7.05 0.45
N ASN A 182 2.45 -8.44 0.60
CA ASN A 182 3.69 -9.19 0.39
C ASN A 182 3.41 -10.57 -0.22
N LEU A 183 4.45 -11.31 -0.56
CA LEU A 183 4.36 -12.65 -1.16
C LEU A 183 3.81 -13.73 -0.22
N MET A 184 3.79 -13.48 1.09
CA MET A 184 3.33 -14.45 2.10
C MET A 184 1.80 -14.60 2.16
N ARG A 185 1.05 -13.78 1.40
CA ARG A 185 -0.41 -13.77 1.38
C ARG A 185 -0.94 -13.98 -0.02
N PRO A 186 -1.46 -15.17 -0.34
CA PRO A 186 -2.09 -15.42 -1.63
C PRO A 186 -3.26 -14.48 -1.90
N PHE A 187 -3.31 -13.94 -3.11
CA PHE A 187 -4.39 -13.06 -3.55
C PHE A 187 -4.71 -13.37 -5.02
N SER A 188 -5.57 -14.35 -5.27
CA SER A 188 -5.88 -14.85 -6.61
C SER A 188 -6.47 -13.78 -7.53
N GLN A 189 -7.31 -12.89 -7.01
CA GLN A 189 -7.91 -11.78 -7.76
C GLN A 189 -6.84 -10.84 -8.34
N LEU A 190 -5.70 -10.67 -7.66
CA LEU A 190 -4.58 -9.86 -8.13
C LEU A 190 -4.12 -10.28 -9.53
N TRP A 191 -3.87 -11.57 -9.71
CA TRP A 191 -3.37 -12.10 -10.98
C TRP A 191 -4.39 -11.95 -12.11
N LEU A 192 -5.68 -12.13 -11.81
CA LEU A 192 -6.76 -11.91 -12.78
C LEU A 192 -6.81 -10.44 -13.23
N VAL A 193 -6.73 -9.49 -12.29
CA VAL A 193 -6.74 -8.06 -12.61
C VAL A 193 -5.49 -7.67 -13.40
N ILE A 194 -4.30 -8.09 -12.95
CA ILE A 194 -3.04 -7.79 -13.65
C ILE A 194 -3.08 -8.35 -15.07
N SER A 195 -3.46 -9.61 -15.25
CA SER A 195 -3.54 -10.25 -16.58
C SER A 195 -4.57 -9.60 -17.51
N SER A 196 -5.60 -8.94 -16.95
CA SER A 196 -6.58 -8.19 -17.75
C SER A 196 -6.10 -6.82 -18.19
N LEU A 197 -5.15 -6.23 -17.48
CA LEU A 197 -4.65 -4.86 -17.73
C LEU A 197 -3.29 -4.83 -18.41
N TYR A 198 -2.47 -5.85 -18.19
CA TYR A 198 -1.08 -5.90 -18.63
C TYR A 198 -0.75 -7.22 -19.31
N HIS A 199 0.20 -7.17 -20.24
CA HIS A 199 0.82 -8.38 -20.76
C HIS A 199 1.89 -8.86 -19.78
N ILE A 200 1.79 -10.11 -19.34
CA ILE A 200 2.78 -10.72 -18.45
C ILE A 200 3.83 -11.38 -19.33
N GLU A 201 5.06 -10.93 -19.25
CA GLU A 201 6.19 -11.59 -19.93
C GLU A 201 6.67 -12.77 -19.07
N ASP A 202 6.98 -13.90 -19.75
CA ASP A 202 7.49 -15.14 -19.14
C ASP A 202 9.00 -15.01 -18.78
#